data_c5c124ff23b3278afd4d6512310c1d51
#
_entry.id   c5c124ff23b3278afd4d6512310c1d51
#
_cell.length_a   1.000
_cell.length_b   1.000
_cell.length_c   1.000
_cell.angle_alpha   90.00
_cell.angle_beta   90.00
_cell.angle_gamma   90.00
#
_symmetry.space_group_name_H-M   'P 1'
#
loop_
_entity.id
_entity.type
_entity.pdbx_description
1 polymer ?
#
loop_
_entity_poly.entity_id
_entity_poly.type
_entity_poly.pdbx_seq_one_letter_code
_entity_poly.pdbx_strand_id
1 'polypeptide(L)'
;MATPLVGAIMVAAALSASLPVMPDEAGGWTAAAPADRYDAQTIFQYIDGHGEVYLAYGMTACLARRYAGPAGEGDIVVDAFEMATPADAYGVFTHTREGGPADVGQEASYGYGTLAFWKGRAFVTAYAEQETPRAREAVLALGRAVAASIAETGERPALAGRLPRAGLEEASLVYLRHPRILEAHVPVGPDNPLGVGPVAPAATGRYRVEGGAADLVLVQYRDAAAAEGGAARFARAFLDGDRPAHRDDGWCAAAGLTDRLRAYVLRAPSREAALGLLAAAKGGAP
;
A
#
# COMPACT_ATOMS: atom_id res chain seq x y z
N MET A 1 1.45 -62.71 5.85
CA MET A 1 1.06 -61.49 6.54
C MET A 1 1.95 -60.39 5.99
N ALA A 2 1.42 -59.54 5.12
CA ALA A 2 2.15 -58.46 4.48
C ALA A 2 1.68 -57.13 5.11
N THR A 3 2.61 -56.38 5.72
CA THR A 3 2.38 -55.06 6.33
C THR A 3 2.46 -54.01 5.23
N PRO A 4 1.51 -53.10 5.06
CA PRO A 4 1.62 -52.02 4.12
C PRO A 4 2.51 -50.90 4.70
N LEU A 5 3.54 -50.53 3.95
CA LEU A 5 4.34 -49.33 4.17
C LEU A 5 3.45 -48.09 3.84
N VAL A 6 3.08 -47.34 4.85
CA VAL A 6 2.46 -46.03 4.68
C VAL A 6 3.57 -45.06 4.30
N GLY A 7 3.66 -44.75 3.03
CA GLY A 7 4.52 -43.69 2.53
C GLY A 7 4.00 -42.33 2.99
N ALA A 8 4.70 -41.68 3.93
CA ALA A 8 4.49 -40.27 4.25
C ALA A 8 4.95 -39.42 3.07
N ILE A 9 4.00 -38.88 2.34
CA ILE A 9 4.28 -37.82 1.36
C ILE A 9 4.58 -36.57 2.14
N MET A 10 5.86 -36.27 2.27
CA MET A 10 6.33 -34.94 2.69
C MET A 10 5.99 -34.00 1.53
N VAL A 11 4.92 -33.24 1.65
CA VAL A 11 4.70 -32.03 0.88
C VAL A 11 5.72 -31.02 1.43
N ALA A 12 6.89 -30.99 0.83
CA ALA A 12 7.80 -29.88 0.96
C ALA A 12 7.11 -28.69 0.30
N ALA A 13 6.47 -27.85 1.09
CA ALA A 13 6.08 -26.52 0.68
C ALA A 13 7.40 -25.82 0.27
N ALA A 14 7.63 -25.75 -1.02
CA ALA A 14 8.62 -24.85 -1.59
C ALA A 14 8.14 -23.43 -1.29
N LEU A 15 8.44 -22.92 -0.11
CA LEU A 15 8.54 -21.51 0.18
C LEU A 15 9.74 -21.02 -0.64
N SER A 16 9.50 -20.82 -1.93
CA SER A 16 10.44 -20.18 -2.83
C SER A 16 10.71 -18.80 -2.28
N ALA A 17 11.91 -18.59 -1.82
CA ALA A 17 12.36 -17.33 -1.27
C ALA A 17 12.11 -16.21 -2.29
N SER A 18 11.11 -15.38 -2.04
CA SER A 18 10.87 -14.16 -2.81
C SER A 18 11.58 -12.95 -2.22
N LEU A 19 12.32 -13.15 -1.14
CA LEU A 19 13.18 -12.13 -0.56
C LEU A 19 14.32 -11.82 -1.54
N PRO A 20 14.59 -10.52 -1.78
CA PRO A 20 15.65 -10.12 -2.69
C PRO A 20 17.03 -10.45 -2.16
N VAL A 21 17.98 -10.57 -3.07
CA VAL A 21 19.41 -10.60 -2.71
C VAL A 21 19.87 -9.17 -2.48
N MET A 22 20.40 -8.90 -1.30
CA MET A 22 21.01 -7.62 -0.98
C MET A 22 22.49 -7.65 -1.38
N PRO A 23 22.96 -6.74 -2.26
CA PRO A 23 24.35 -6.73 -2.72
C PRO A 23 25.32 -6.45 -1.58
N ASP A 24 26.56 -6.92 -1.68
CA ASP A 24 27.60 -6.59 -0.70
C ASP A 24 28.15 -5.17 -0.87
N GLU A 25 28.01 -4.61 -2.07
CA GLU A 25 28.44 -3.25 -2.41
C GLU A 25 27.59 -2.68 -3.55
N ALA A 26 27.25 -1.40 -3.48
CA ALA A 26 26.73 -0.62 -4.61
C ALA A 26 26.90 0.88 -4.34
N GLY A 27 27.16 1.66 -5.42
CA GLY A 27 27.31 3.10 -5.36
C GLY A 27 28.46 3.60 -4.47
N GLY A 28 29.42 2.75 -4.11
CA GLY A 28 30.53 3.07 -3.22
C GLY A 28 30.21 2.90 -1.72
N TRP A 29 29.04 2.32 -1.38
CA TRP A 29 28.68 1.87 -0.02
C TRP A 29 28.83 0.37 0.09
N THR A 30 29.46 -0.08 1.17
CA THR A 30 29.76 -1.49 1.42
C THR A 30 28.96 -1.99 2.62
N ALA A 31 28.43 -3.21 2.51
CA ALA A 31 27.67 -3.83 3.59
C ALA A 31 28.49 -3.95 4.87
N ALA A 32 28.00 -3.41 5.98
CA ALA A 32 28.66 -3.43 7.28
C ALA A 32 28.61 -4.84 7.93
N ALA A 33 27.55 -5.61 7.61
CA ALA A 33 27.30 -6.95 8.13
C ALA A 33 26.40 -7.73 7.15
N PRO A 34 26.22 -9.05 7.36
CA PRO A 34 25.11 -9.79 6.74
C PRO A 34 23.77 -9.13 7.04
N ALA A 35 22.77 -9.37 6.19
CA ALA A 35 21.42 -8.87 6.43
C ALA A 35 20.78 -9.58 7.63
N ASP A 36 20.19 -8.81 8.52
CA ASP A 36 19.33 -9.34 9.58
C ASP A 36 17.96 -9.75 8.99
N ARG A 37 17.36 -10.77 9.60
CA ARG A 37 16.06 -11.29 9.15
C ARG A 37 15.05 -11.24 10.30
N TYR A 38 13.88 -10.71 9.98
CA TYR A 38 12.74 -10.62 10.89
C TYR A 38 11.50 -11.24 10.25
N ASP A 39 10.59 -11.73 11.08
CA ASP A 39 9.28 -12.23 10.71
C ASP A 39 8.16 -11.43 11.43
N ALA A 40 6.91 -11.86 11.28
CA ALA A 40 5.77 -11.20 11.91
C ALA A 40 5.83 -11.16 13.46
N GLN A 41 6.60 -12.05 14.08
CA GLN A 41 6.74 -12.11 15.55
C GLN A 41 7.90 -11.26 16.05
N THR A 42 8.94 -11.11 15.23
CA THR A 42 10.20 -10.47 15.61
C THR A 42 10.38 -9.06 15.05
N ILE A 43 9.53 -8.63 14.12
CA ILE A 43 9.64 -7.31 13.46
C ILE A 43 9.67 -6.14 14.45
N PHE A 44 8.95 -6.23 15.57
CA PHE A 44 8.94 -5.21 16.60
C PHE A 44 10.25 -5.10 17.40
N GLN A 45 11.20 -6.02 17.23
CA GLN A 45 12.56 -5.88 17.77
C GLN A 45 13.40 -4.94 16.90
N TYR A 46 12.98 -4.70 15.66
CA TYR A 46 13.66 -3.85 14.69
C TYR A 46 12.93 -2.53 14.46
N ILE A 47 11.63 -2.60 14.20
CA ILE A 47 10.79 -1.43 13.94
C ILE A 47 9.73 -1.36 15.04
N ASP A 48 9.75 -0.31 15.87
CA ASP A 48 8.75 -0.05 16.90
C ASP A 48 7.33 -0.01 16.30
N GLY A 49 6.38 0.72 16.84
CA GLY A 49 4.97 0.73 16.44
C GLY A 49 4.66 0.77 14.93
N HIS A 50 5.59 1.23 14.08
CA HIS A 50 5.42 1.20 12.61
C HIS A 50 5.39 -0.21 12.01
N GLY A 51 5.85 -1.24 12.72
CA GLY A 51 5.73 -2.64 12.31
C GLY A 51 4.28 -3.07 12.05
N GLU A 52 3.31 -2.46 12.74
CA GLU A 52 1.88 -2.72 12.55
C GLU A 52 1.39 -2.45 11.11
N VAL A 53 1.97 -1.48 10.41
CA VAL A 53 1.60 -1.17 9.02
C VAL A 53 1.94 -2.36 8.12
N TYR A 54 3.14 -2.88 8.20
CA TYR A 54 3.59 -4.01 7.38
C TYR A 54 2.77 -5.27 7.67
N LEU A 55 2.48 -5.53 8.95
CA LEU A 55 1.60 -6.65 9.35
C LEU A 55 0.18 -6.49 8.84
N ALA A 56 -0.37 -5.27 8.84
CA ALA A 56 -1.69 -4.98 8.28
C ALA A 56 -1.78 -5.31 6.78
N TYR A 57 -0.67 -5.22 6.06
CA TYR A 57 -0.55 -5.63 4.66
C TYR A 57 -0.03 -7.08 4.48
N GLY A 58 0.04 -7.87 5.57
CA GLY A 58 0.39 -9.28 5.48
C GLY A 58 1.87 -9.55 5.20
N MET A 59 2.76 -8.77 5.82
CA MET A 59 4.20 -9.04 5.80
C MET A 59 4.50 -10.45 6.31
N THR A 60 5.33 -11.19 5.60
CA THR A 60 5.78 -12.54 5.95
C THR A 60 7.22 -12.56 6.45
N ALA A 61 8.06 -11.67 5.92
CA ALA A 61 9.46 -11.51 6.34
C ALA A 61 9.98 -10.10 6.01
N CYS A 62 11.04 -9.71 6.71
CA CYS A 62 11.82 -8.50 6.43
C CYS A 62 13.31 -8.86 6.46
N LEU A 63 14.07 -8.35 5.49
CA LEU A 63 15.53 -8.29 5.55
C LEU A 63 15.93 -6.84 5.78
N ALA A 64 16.83 -6.59 6.72
CA ALA A 64 17.41 -5.29 6.98
C ALA A 64 18.93 -5.35 6.82
N ARG A 65 19.52 -4.41 6.10
CA ARG A 65 20.96 -4.35 5.91
C ARG A 65 21.48 -2.91 5.93
N ARG A 66 22.51 -2.69 6.71
CA ARG A 66 23.23 -1.42 6.79
C ARG A 66 24.45 -1.45 5.86
N TYR A 67 24.67 -0.34 5.17
CA TYR A 67 25.80 -0.12 4.29
C TYR A 67 26.61 1.07 4.79
N ALA A 68 27.87 0.83 5.11
CA ALA A 68 28.78 1.87 5.55
C ALA A 68 29.18 2.78 4.37
N GLY A 69 29.07 4.08 4.59
CA GLY A 69 29.47 5.11 3.63
C GLY A 69 30.98 5.31 3.58
N PRO A 70 31.51 5.84 2.48
CA PRO A 70 32.89 6.30 2.44
C PRO A 70 33.12 7.47 3.40
N ALA A 71 34.38 7.80 3.66
CA ALA A 71 34.72 8.88 4.61
C ALA A 71 33.99 10.20 4.29
N GLY A 72 33.30 10.72 5.31
CA GLY A 72 32.50 11.95 5.22
C GLY A 72 31.07 11.79 4.77
N GLU A 73 30.61 10.57 4.49
CA GLU A 73 29.22 10.22 4.16
C GLU A 73 28.57 9.43 5.29
N GLY A 74 27.25 9.55 5.45
CA GLY A 74 26.47 8.73 6.38
C GLY A 74 26.20 7.33 5.83
N ASP A 75 25.71 6.45 6.69
CA ASP A 75 25.32 5.11 6.30
C ASP A 75 24.00 5.12 5.51
N ILE A 76 23.78 4.04 4.75
CA ILE A 76 22.50 3.74 4.09
C ILE A 76 21.93 2.48 4.70
N VAL A 77 20.64 2.49 5.01
CA VAL A 77 19.90 1.31 5.46
C VAL A 77 18.92 0.89 4.37
N VAL A 78 18.90 -0.40 4.07
CA VAL A 78 17.97 -1.01 3.11
C VAL A 78 17.12 -2.04 3.83
N ASP A 79 15.80 -1.86 3.75
CA ASP A 79 14.82 -2.80 4.27
C ASP A 79 14.00 -3.38 3.12
N ALA A 80 13.91 -4.70 3.06
CA ALA A 80 13.13 -5.41 2.07
C ALA A 80 12.08 -6.29 2.75
N PHE A 81 10.82 -5.96 2.56
CA PHE A 81 9.68 -6.65 3.12
C PHE A 81 9.06 -7.58 2.08
N GLU A 82 8.91 -8.85 2.43
CA GLU A 82 8.13 -9.80 1.67
C GLU A 82 6.67 -9.72 2.12
N MET A 83 5.79 -9.44 1.17
CA MET A 83 4.35 -9.36 1.42
C MET A 83 3.64 -10.62 0.97
N ALA A 84 2.45 -10.90 1.51
CA ALA A 84 1.67 -12.09 1.15
C ALA A 84 1.29 -12.12 -0.33
N THR A 85 1.04 -10.96 -0.93
CA THR A 85 0.67 -10.82 -2.35
C THR A 85 1.30 -9.58 -2.98
N PRO A 86 1.41 -9.51 -4.32
CA PRO A 86 1.84 -8.29 -5.02
C PRO A 86 0.92 -7.09 -4.73
N ALA A 87 -0.38 -7.32 -4.54
CA ALA A 87 -1.33 -6.28 -4.18
C ALA A 87 -1.02 -5.67 -2.80
N ASP A 88 -0.53 -6.48 -1.87
CA ASP A 88 -0.10 -6.01 -0.55
C ASP A 88 1.19 -5.17 -0.64
N ALA A 89 2.16 -5.62 -1.44
CA ALA A 89 3.38 -4.84 -1.69
C ALA A 89 3.07 -3.48 -2.34
N TYR A 90 2.18 -3.46 -3.33
CA TYR A 90 1.67 -2.23 -3.91
C TYR A 90 0.95 -1.36 -2.88
N GLY A 91 0.15 -1.97 -2.00
CA GLY A 91 -0.57 -1.28 -0.93
C GLY A 91 0.37 -0.56 0.03
N VAL A 92 1.39 -1.25 0.55
CA VAL A 92 2.41 -0.63 1.40
C VAL A 92 3.11 0.50 0.66
N PHE A 93 3.52 0.28 -0.59
CA PHE A 93 4.16 1.31 -1.42
C PHE A 93 3.29 2.55 -1.53
N THR A 94 2.00 2.41 -1.87
CA THR A 94 1.10 3.56 -2.00
C THR A 94 0.79 4.25 -0.68
N HIS A 95 0.88 3.53 0.44
CA HIS A 95 0.72 4.10 1.78
C HIS A 95 1.93 4.91 2.23
N THR A 96 3.14 4.45 1.88
CA THR A 96 4.40 5.00 2.43
C THR A 96 5.17 5.90 1.47
N ARG A 97 4.84 5.92 0.17
CA ARG A 97 5.57 6.69 -0.82
C ARG A 97 5.56 8.19 -0.53
N GLU A 98 6.72 8.80 -0.67
CA GLU A 98 6.93 10.23 -0.54
C GLU A 98 7.81 10.75 -1.68
N GLY A 99 7.73 12.06 -1.94
CA GLY A 99 8.54 12.70 -2.98
C GLY A 99 8.06 12.45 -4.42
N GLY A 100 9.00 12.42 -5.35
CA GLY A 100 8.74 12.27 -6.78
C GLY A 100 8.99 10.85 -7.29
N PRO A 101 8.54 10.54 -8.52
CA PRO A 101 8.77 9.23 -9.12
C PRO A 101 10.27 8.95 -9.34
N ALA A 102 10.66 7.67 -9.21
CA ALA A 102 12.00 7.17 -9.50
C ALA A 102 11.94 5.93 -10.38
N ASP A 103 13.00 5.68 -11.15
CA ASP A 103 13.09 4.54 -12.07
C ASP A 103 13.79 3.35 -11.37
N VAL A 104 13.04 2.69 -10.49
CA VAL A 104 13.46 1.49 -9.75
C VAL A 104 12.27 0.56 -9.54
N GLY A 105 12.47 -0.75 -9.66
CA GLY A 105 11.41 -1.73 -9.47
C GLY A 105 10.30 -1.63 -10.51
N GLN A 106 9.05 -1.83 -10.10
CA GLN A 106 7.89 -1.61 -10.96
C GLN A 106 7.33 -0.20 -10.84
N GLU A 107 7.38 0.35 -9.64
CA GLU A 107 7.15 1.76 -9.33
C GLU A 107 7.97 2.13 -8.11
N ALA A 108 8.47 3.35 -8.11
CA ALA A 108 9.23 3.91 -7.01
C ALA A 108 8.93 5.39 -6.79
N SER A 109 9.21 5.84 -5.58
CA SER A 109 9.29 7.25 -5.21
C SER A 109 10.62 7.53 -4.51
N TYR A 110 11.13 8.74 -4.68
CA TYR A 110 12.29 9.24 -3.96
C TYR A 110 12.00 10.62 -3.39
N GLY A 111 12.26 10.77 -2.11
CA GLY A 111 12.15 12.04 -1.40
C GLY A 111 12.87 12.00 -0.06
N TYR A 112 13.45 13.13 0.33
CA TYR A 112 14.08 13.29 1.65
C TYR A 112 15.11 12.20 1.99
N GLY A 113 15.96 11.83 1.00
CA GLY A 113 16.99 10.81 1.19
C GLY A 113 16.47 9.36 1.17
N THR A 114 15.17 9.15 0.97
CA THR A 114 14.53 7.85 1.01
C THR A 114 14.00 7.45 -0.36
N LEU A 115 14.40 6.26 -0.82
CA LEU A 115 13.79 5.54 -1.93
C LEU A 115 12.79 4.52 -1.36
N ALA A 116 11.59 4.49 -1.92
CA ALA A 116 10.62 3.42 -1.70
C ALA A 116 10.21 2.83 -3.05
N PHE A 117 10.16 1.51 -3.18
CA PHE A 117 9.67 0.86 -4.40
C PHE A 117 8.99 -0.48 -4.10
N TRP A 118 8.19 -0.94 -5.05
CA TRP A 118 7.67 -2.31 -5.03
C TRP A 118 8.02 -3.06 -6.32
N LYS A 119 8.14 -4.38 -6.20
CA LYS A 119 8.29 -5.30 -7.32
C LYS A 119 7.84 -6.71 -6.91
N GLY A 120 6.89 -7.29 -7.66
CA GLY A 120 6.28 -8.57 -7.27
C GLY A 120 5.68 -8.47 -5.87
N ARG A 121 6.05 -9.37 -4.97
CA ARG A 121 5.65 -9.36 -3.56
C ARG A 121 6.58 -8.56 -2.65
N ALA A 122 7.63 -7.97 -3.18
CA ALA A 122 8.57 -7.20 -2.38
C ALA A 122 8.18 -5.71 -2.34
N PHE A 123 8.18 -5.16 -1.14
CA PHE A 123 8.26 -3.73 -0.87
C PHE A 123 9.63 -3.42 -0.27
N VAL A 124 10.32 -2.43 -0.79
CA VAL A 124 11.68 -2.11 -0.38
C VAL A 124 11.82 -0.62 -0.11
N THR A 125 12.49 -0.29 0.98
CA THR A 125 12.97 1.06 1.27
C THR A 125 14.49 1.09 1.35
N ALA A 126 15.09 2.19 0.93
CA ALA A 126 16.49 2.49 1.15
C ALA A 126 16.62 3.96 1.56
N TYR A 127 17.19 4.24 2.72
CA TYR A 127 17.35 5.61 3.18
C TYR A 127 18.79 5.92 3.57
N ALA A 128 19.24 7.14 3.26
CA ALA A 128 20.51 7.66 3.70
C ALA A 128 20.34 8.42 5.02
N GLU A 129 21.18 8.11 6.02
CA GLU A 129 21.19 8.87 7.29
C GLU A 129 21.56 10.34 7.08
N GLN A 130 22.32 10.62 6.03
CA GLN A 130 22.64 11.97 5.58
C GLN A 130 22.38 12.09 4.08
N GLU A 131 21.46 12.98 3.69
CA GLU A 131 21.18 13.22 2.28
C GLU A 131 22.25 14.11 1.65
N THR A 132 23.06 13.53 0.77
CA THR A 132 24.00 14.22 -0.10
C THR A 132 23.73 13.81 -1.55
N PRO A 133 24.20 14.57 -2.57
CA PRO A 133 24.08 14.12 -3.96
C PRO A 133 24.68 12.74 -4.19
N ARG A 134 25.80 12.41 -3.53
CA ARG A 134 26.47 11.11 -3.62
C ARG A 134 25.68 10.01 -2.94
N ALA A 135 25.14 10.27 -1.74
CA ALA A 135 24.27 9.33 -1.04
C ALA A 135 23.00 9.02 -1.83
N ARG A 136 22.40 10.04 -2.49
CA ARG A 136 21.26 9.85 -3.38
C ARG A 136 21.56 8.88 -4.53
N GLU A 137 22.70 9.06 -5.19
CA GLU A 137 23.12 8.14 -6.28
C GLU A 137 23.32 6.73 -5.76
N ALA A 138 23.91 6.57 -4.57
CA ALA A 138 24.12 5.27 -3.92
C ALA A 138 22.81 4.61 -3.50
N VAL A 139 21.86 5.34 -2.91
CA VAL A 139 20.50 4.83 -2.59
C VAL A 139 19.83 4.30 -3.84
N LEU A 140 19.87 5.05 -4.95
CA LEU A 140 19.30 4.59 -6.22
C LEU A 140 20.03 3.39 -6.81
N ALA A 141 21.36 3.31 -6.68
CA ALA A 141 22.17 2.17 -7.14
C ALA A 141 21.87 0.91 -6.33
N LEU A 142 21.80 1.01 -4.99
CA LEU A 142 21.40 -0.07 -4.10
C LEU A 142 19.98 -0.55 -4.44
N GLY A 143 19.03 0.37 -4.59
CA GLY A 143 17.66 0.04 -4.95
C GLY A 143 17.57 -0.71 -6.29
N ARG A 144 18.30 -0.27 -7.32
CA ARG A 144 18.34 -0.97 -8.63
C ARG A 144 18.94 -2.36 -8.51
N ALA A 145 20.03 -2.53 -7.74
CA ALA A 145 20.67 -3.83 -7.54
C ALA A 145 19.71 -4.79 -6.81
N VAL A 146 19.04 -4.34 -5.77
CA VAL A 146 18.01 -5.12 -5.06
C VAL A 146 16.85 -5.45 -6.01
N ALA A 147 16.31 -4.48 -6.75
CA ALA A 147 15.22 -4.70 -7.70
C ALA A 147 15.58 -5.67 -8.82
N ALA A 148 16.84 -5.68 -9.29
CA ALA A 148 17.33 -6.62 -10.31
C ALA A 148 17.34 -8.07 -9.80
N SER A 149 17.54 -8.30 -8.51
CA SER A 149 17.52 -9.64 -7.90
C SER A 149 16.12 -10.23 -7.75
N ILE A 150 15.06 -9.41 -7.84
CA ILE A 150 13.67 -9.84 -7.76
C ILE A 150 13.20 -10.25 -9.15
N ALA A 151 13.01 -11.55 -9.38
CA ALA A 151 12.53 -12.07 -10.66
C ALA A 151 11.01 -11.89 -10.84
N GLU A 152 10.25 -11.94 -9.74
CA GLU A 152 8.80 -11.80 -9.75
C GLU A 152 8.37 -10.39 -10.13
N THR A 153 7.29 -10.30 -10.92
CA THR A 153 6.57 -9.06 -11.19
C THR A 153 5.13 -9.19 -10.70
N GLY A 154 4.49 -8.07 -10.38
CA GLY A 154 3.10 -8.03 -9.95
C GLY A 154 2.26 -7.07 -10.80
N GLU A 155 0.95 -7.26 -10.77
CA GLU A 155 0.03 -6.29 -11.36
C GLU A 155 -0.47 -5.33 -10.29
N ARG A 156 -0.69 -4.07 -10.70
CA ARG A 156 -1.42 -3.13 -9.83
C ARG A 156 -2.81 -3.69 -9.54
N PRO A 157 -3.32 -3.58 -8.30
CA PRO A 157 -4.68 -3.99 -8.01
C PRO A 157 -5.68 -3.32 -8.95
N ALA A 158 -6.52 -4.10 -9.62
CA ALA A 158 -7.51 -3.57 -10.56
C ALA A 158 -8.41 -2.50 -9.93
N LEU A 159 -8.70 -2.62 -8.63
CA LEU A 159 -9.49 -1.64 -7.88
C LEU A 159 -8.83 -0.25 -7.85
N ALA A 160 -7.50 -0.16 -7.74
CA ALA A 160 -6.78 1.12 -7.81
C ALA A 160 -6.92 1.78 -9.20
N GLY A 161 -6.96 0.96 -10.26
CA GLY A 161 -7.19 1.42 -11.63
C GLY A 161 -8.61 1.92 -11.91
N ARG A 162 -9.57 1.63 -11.01
CA ARG A 162 -10.97 2.07 -11.11
C ARG A 162 -11.21 3.49 -10.60
N LEU A 163 -10.24 4.09 -9.91
CA LEU A 163 -10.32 5.48 -9.51
C LEU A 163 -10.29 6.40 -10.75
N PRO A 164 -11.25 7.33 -10.92
CA PRO A 164 -11.25 8.30 -12.02
C PRO A 164 -9.94 9.09 -12.06
N ARG A 165 -9.38 9.31 -13.24
CA ARG A 165 -8.11 10.04 -13.36
C ARG A 165 -8.26 11.55 -13.28
N ALA A 166 -9.40 12.07 -13.75
CA ALA A 166 -9.66 13.51 -13.76
C ALA A 166 -9.75 14.06 -12.32
N GLY A 167 -8.91 15.01 -12.00
CA GLY A 167 -8.84 15.64 -10.69
C GLY A 167 -8.12 14.85 -9.59
N LEU A 168 -7.72 13.60 -9.84
CA LEU A 168 -6.99 12.78 -8.85
C LEU A 168 -5.62 13.39 -8.58
N GLU A 169 -5.31 13.58 -7.31
CA GLU A 169 -3.96 13.84 -6.84
C GLU A 169 -3.21 12.49 -6.75
N GLU A 170 -2.44 12.14 -7.77
CA GLU A 170 -1.82 10.80 -7.92
C GLU A 170 -1.04 10.35 -6.68
N ALA A 171 -0.39 11.26 -5.96
CA ALA A 171 0.33 10.95 -4.73
C ALA A 171 -0.60 10.48 -3.59
N SER A 172 -1.87 10.86 -3.63
CA SER A 172 -2.87 10.50 -2.63
C SER A 172 -3.54 9.14 -2.88
N LEU A 173 -3.30 8.51 -4.04
CA LEU A 173 -3.85 7.20 -4.33
C LEU A 173 -3.24 6.17 -3.37
N VAL A 174 -4.10 5.47 -2.63
CA VAL A 174 -3.72 4.38 -1.72
C VAL A 174 -4.62 3.17 -1.94
N TYR A 175 -3.99 2.01 -2.08
CA TYR A 175 -4.68 0.71 -2.01
C TYR A 175 -4.52 0.12 -0.62
N LEU A 176 -5.59 -0.34 -0.01
CA LEU A 176 -5.57 -0.80 1.37
C LEU A 176 -6.63 -1.88 1.65
N ARG A 177 -6.37 -2.66 2.71
CA ARG A 177 -7.31 -3.68 3.20
C ARG A 177 -7.34 -3.77 4.73
N HIS A 178 -7.04 -2.65 5.39
CA HIS A 178 -7.10 -2.56 6.84
C HIS A 178 -7.76 -1.25 7.27
N PRO A 179 -8.70 -1.25 8.25
CA PRO A 179 -9.44 -0.05 8.62
C PRO A 179 -8.54 1.05 9.21
N ARG A 180 -7.48 0.72 9.94
CA ARG A 180 -6.54 1.73 10.47
C ARG A 180 -5.78 2.45 9.37
N ILE A 181 -5.46 1.74 8.26
CA ILE A 181 -4.82 2.39 7.12
C ILE A 181 -5.80 3.34 6.43
N LEU A 182 -7.08 2.94 6.29
CA LEU A 182 -8.11 3.84 5.78
C LEU A 182 -8.23 5.09 6.65
N GLU A 183 -8.32 4.93 7.96
CA GLU A 183 -8.45 6.04 8.92
C GLU A 183 -7.28 7.03 8.84
N ALA A 184 -6.07 6.55 8.58
CA ALA A 184 -4.89 7.40 8.40
C ALA A 184 -4.96 8.30 7.15
N HIS A 185 -5.72 7.92 6.11
CA HIS A 185 -5.86 8.67 4.86
C HIS A 185 -7.20 9.39 4.74
N VAL A 186 -8.26 8.72 5.15
CA VAL A 186 -9.64 9.23 5.11
C VAL A 186 -10.28 8.97 6.47
N PRO A 187 -10.37 9.98 7.33
CA PRO A 187 -11.00 9.84 8.64
C PRO A 187 -12.48 9.46 8.51
N VAL A 188 -12.81 8.22 8.85
CA VAL A 188 -14.19 7.69 8.80
C VAL A 188 -14.69 7.25 10.17
N GLY A 189 -13.85 7.40 11.19
CA GLY A 189 -14.12 7.00 12.55
C GLY A 189 -13.78 5.55 12.86
N PRO A 190 -13.65 5.21 14.16
CA PRO A 190 -13.09 3.94 14.62
C PRO A 190 -13.98 2.73 14.32
N ASP A 191 -15.28 2.94 14.08
CA ASP A 191 -16.27 1.87 13.89
C ASP A 191 -16.21 1.21 12.48
N ASN A 192 -15.27 1.65 11.63
CA ASN A 192 -15.12 1.13 10.27
C ASN A 192 -16.45 1.05 9.49
N PRO A 193 -17.14 2.16 9.28
CA PRO A 193 -18.48 2.17 8.68
C PRO A 193 -18.49 1.66 7.24
N LEU A 194 -17.36 1.72 6.54
CA LEU A 194 -17.22 1.16 5.19
C LEU A 194 -17.00 -0.36 5.21
N GLY A 195 -16.65 -0.96 6.35
CA GLY A 195 -16.39 -2.39 6.46
C GLY A 195 -15.14 -2.85 5.70
N VAL A 196 -14.15 -1.98 5.57
CA VAL A 196 -12.88 -2.31 4.93
C VAL A 196 -12.14 -3.38 5.72
N GLY A 197 -11.56 -4.34 5.02
CA GLY A 197 -10.84 -5.45 5.64
C GLY A 197 -10.20 -6.38 4.61
N PRO A 198 -9.60 -7.48 5.04
CA PRO A 198 -8.90 -8.41 4.14
C PRO A 198 -9.75 -8.95 2.98
N VAL A 199 -11.06 -9.10 3.21
CA VAL A 199 -12.03 -9.58 2.21
C VAL A 199 -12.87 -8.45 1.59
N ALA A 200 -12.59 -7.21 1.97
CA ALA A 200 -13.21 -6.00 1.44
C ALA A 200 -12.13 -4.92 1.26
N PRO A 201 -11.19 -5.11 0.30
CA PRO A 201 -10.17 -4.13 0.02
C PRO A 201 -10.76 -2.82 -0.51
N ALA A 202 -10.01 -1.73 -0.30
CA ALA A 202 -10.38 -0.42 -0.77
C ALA A 202 -9.26 0.23 -1.60
N ALA A 203 -9.64 1.16 -2.46
CA ALA A 203 -8.74 2.13 -3.06
C ALA A 203 -9.29 3.52 -2.79
N THR A 204 -8.45 4.44 -2.39
CA THR A 204 -8.84 5.83 -2.12
C THR A 204 -7.92 6.80 -2.83
N GLY A 205 -8.44 8.01 -3.05
CA GLY A 205 -7.68 9.13 -3.56
C GLY A 205 -8.36 10.45 -3.24
N ARG A 206 -7.55 11.50 -3.13
CA ARG A 206 -7.99 12.88 -3.00
C ARG A 206 -8.15 13.51 -4.37
N TYR A 207 -9.22 14.22 -4.55
CA TYR A 207 -9.60 14.84 -5.83
C TYR A 207 -9.68 16.34 -5.69
N ARG A 208 -9.11 17.06 -6.65
CA ARG A 208 -9.44 18.47 -6.86
C ARG A 208 -10.80 18.55 -7.55
N VAL A 209 -11.71 19.23 -6.90
CA VAL A 209 -13.06 19.48 -7.40
C VAL A 209 -13.36 20.98 -7.34
N GLU A 210 -14.46 21.42 -7.96
CA GLU A 210 -14.88 22.81 -7.86
C GLU A 210 -15.12 23.17 -6.37
N GLY A 211 -14.50 24.26 -5.93
CA GLY A 211 -14.59 24.75 -4.56
C GLY A 211 -13.63 24.12 -3.57
N GLY A 212 -12.73 23.18 -3.96
CA GLY A 212 -11.76 22.59 -3.06
C GLY A 212 -11.33 21.17 -3.38
N ALA A 213 -11.35 20.30 -2.38
CA ALA A 213 -10.98 18.89 -2.53
C ALA A 213 -12.02 17.96 -1.89
N ALA A 214 -12.07 16.73 -2.37
CA ALA A 214 -12.90 15.65 -1.84
C ALA A 214 -12.13 14.35 -1.83
N ASP A 215 -12.54 13.41 -0.99
CA ASP A 215 -11.98 12.05 -1.00
C ASP A 215 -12.98 11.08 -1.62
N LEU A 216 -12.48 10.21 -2.48
CA LEU A 216 -13.22 9.08 -3.02
C LEU A 216 -12.64 7.79 -2.48
N VAL A 217 -13.50 6.94 -1.93
CA VAL A 217 -13.16 5.59 -1.49
C VAL A 217 -13.97 4.60 -2.30
N LEU A 218 -13.30 3.69 -3.01
CA LEU A 218 -13.91 2.53 -3.65
C LEU A 218 -13.69 1.32 -2.77
N VAL A 219 -14.74 0.57 -2.46
CA VAL A 219 -14.64 -0.68 -1.67
C VAL A 219 -15.20 -1.83 -2.50
N GLN A 220 -14.37 -2.85 -2.69
CA GLN A 220 -14.75 -4.09 -3.36
C GLN A 220 -15.13 -5.13 -2.30
N TYR A 221 -16.42 -5.37 -2.14
CA TYR A 221 -16.93 -6.37 -1.20
C TYR A 221 -16.91 -7.77 -1.82
N ARG A 222 -16.91 -8.79 -0.96
CA ARG A 222 -16.91 -10.21 -1.37
C ARG A 222 -18.20 -10.61 -2.09
N ASP A 223 -19.34 -10.06 -1.70
CA ASP A 223 -20.67 -10.34 -2.23
C ASP A 223 -21.63 -9.13 -2.11
N ALA A 224 -22.79 -9.23 -2.72
CA ALA A 224 -23.80 -8.17 -2.72
C ALA A 224 -24.33 -7.85 -1.29
N ALA A 225 -24.54 -8.87 -0.47
CA ALA A 225 -25.04 -8.68 0.90
C ALA A 225 -24.03 -7.91 1.76
N ALA A 226 -22.73 -8.19 1.62
CA ALA A 226 -21.68 -7.43 2.28
C ALA A 226 -21.62 -5.98 1.78
N ALA A 227 -21.86 -5.75 0.47
CA ALA A 227 -21.91 -4.42 -0.12
C ALA A 227 -23.10 -3.60 0.39
N GLU A 228 -24.26 -4.19 0.51
CA GLU A 228 -25.45 -3.57 1.10
C GLU A 228 -25.24 -3.26 2.58
N GLY A 229 -24.66 -4.20 3.34
CA GLY A 229 -24.29 -3.97 4.73
C GLY A 229 -23.30 -2.80 4.92
N GLY A 230 -22.32 -2.67 4.04
CA GLY A 230 -21.39 -1.53 4.00
C GLY A 230 -22.11 -0.21 3.70
N ALA A 231 -22.95 -0.21 2.65
CA ALA A 231 -23.75 0.96 2.28
C ALA A 231 -24.68 1.42 3.41
N ALA A 232 -25.36 0.48 4.09
CA ALA A 232 -26.25 0.80 5.19
C ALA A 232 -25.50 1.37 6.42
N ARG A 233 -24.29 0.86 6.73
CA ARG A 233 -23.46 1.44 7.81
C ARG A 233 -23.01 2.84 7.47
N PHE A 234 -22.51 3.04 6.22
CA PHE A 234 -22.11 4.37 5.76
C PHE A 234 -23.28 5.36 5.78
N ALA A 235 -24.45 4.97 5.26
CA ALA A 235 -25.64 5.81 5.26
C ALA A 235 -26.03 6.26 6.67
N ARG A 236 -26.00 5.36 7.64
CA ARG A 236 -26.30 5.65 9.04
C ARG A 236 -25.30 6.65 9.66
N ALA A 237 -24.03 6.56 9.28
CA ALA A 237 -22.99 7.42 9.82
C ALA A 237 -22.91 8.79 9.12
N PHE A 238 -23.12 8.84 7.81
CA PHE A 238 -22.74 9.98 6.98
C PHE A 238 -23.86 10.56 6.11
N LEU A 239 -24.98 9.88 5.93
CA LEU A 239 -26.05 10.35 5.05
C LEU A 239 -27.30 10.76 5.83
N ASP A 240 -28.26 11.36 5.13
CA ASP A 240 -29.63 11.58 5.58
C ASP A 240 -30.57 10.58 4.88
N GLY A 241 -30.74 9.41 5.49
CA GLY A 241 -31.25 8.23 4.82
C GLY A 241 -30.30 7.80 3.71
N ASP A 242 -30.78 7.83 2.45
CA ASP A 242 -29.95 7.53 1.26
C ASP A 242 -29.49 8.80 0.53
N ARG A 243 -29.73 10.00 1.08
CA ARG A 243 -29.40 11.27 0.43
C ARG A 243 -28.04 11.78 0.89
N PRO A 244 -27.31 12.46 -0.01
CA PRO A 244 -26.12 13.19 0.39
C PRO A 244 -26.40 14.15 1.52
N ALA A 245 -25.50 14.17 2.53
CA ALA A 245 -25.62 15.03 3.69
C ALA A 245 -24.31 15.77 3.97
N HIS A 246 -24.45 16.96 4.58
CA HIS A 246 -23.31 17.70 5.09
C HIS A 246 -22.98 17.21 6.51
N ARG A 247 -21.68 16.94 6.74
CA ARG A 247 -21.10 16.62 8.05
C ARG A 247 -20.09 17.72 8.42
N ASP A 248 -19.49 17.61 9.58
CA ASP A 248 -18.62 18.66 10.14
C ASP A 248 -17.50 19.10 9.19
N ASP A 249 -16.98 18.17 8.38
CA ASP A 249 -15.86 18.37 7.46
C ASP A 249 -16.24 18.43 5.97
N GLY A 250 -17.54 18.37 5.64
CA GLY A 250 -18.03 18.53 4.28
C GLY A 250 -19.15 17.58 3.87
N TRP A 251 -19.48 17.59 2.57
CA TRP A 251 -20.55 16.75 2.01
C TRP A 251 -20.09 15.32 1.84
N CYS A 252 -20.98 14.40 2.21
CA CYS A 252 -20.83 12.96 2.02
C CYS A 252 -21.90 12.43 1.07
N ALA A 253 -21.52 11.46 0.25
CA ALA A 253 -22.41 10.79 -0.70
C ALA A 253 -21.93 9.36 -0.98
N ALA A 254 -22.83 8.47 -1.41
CA ALA A 254 -22.50 7.11 -1.79
C ALA A 254 -23.24 6.63 -3.03
N ALA A 255 -22.66 5.69 -3.76
CA ALA A 255 -23.29 5.03 -4.89
C ALA A 255 -22.85 3.57 -5.04
N GLY A 256 -23.75 2.71 -5.50
CA GLY A 256 -23.41 1.41 -6.06
C GLY A 256 -22.83 1.57 -7.48
N LEU A 257 -21.72 0.92 -7.75
CA LEU A 257 -21.13 0.84 -9.09
C LEU A 257 -21.40 -0.52 -9.74
N THR A 258 -21.35 -1.57 -8.95
CA THR A 258 -21.79 -2.95 -9.29
C THR A 258 -22.42 -3.58 -8.05
N ASP A 259 -22.83 -4.86 -8.14
CA ASP A 259 -23.38 -5.58 -7.01
C ASP A 259 -22.44 -5.62 -5.79
N ARG A 260 -21.13 -5.60 -6.03
CA ARG A 260 -20.08 -5.73 -5.01
C ARG A 260 -19.17 -4.52 -4.87
N LEU A 261 -19.23 -3.56 -5.79
CA LEU A 261 -18.39 -2.37 -5.76
C LEU A 261 -19.22 -1.15 -5.35
N ARG A 262 -18.76 -0.46 -4.31
CA ARG A 262 -19.37 0.78 -3.81
C ARG A 262 -18.36 1.92 -3.88
N ALA A 263 -18.89 3.10 -4.18
CA ALA A 263 -18.16 4.37 -4.13
C ALA A 263 -18.70 5.22 -2.98
N TYR A 264 -17.81 5.79 -2.20
CA TYR A 264 -18.09 6.70 -1.10
C TYR A 264 -17.30 7.98 -1.30
N VAL A 265 -17.98 9.11 -1.25
CA VAL A 265 -17.35 10.43 -1.26
C VAL A 265 -17.49 11.05 0.10
N LEU A 266 -16.41 11.63 0.60
CA LEU A 266 -16.33 12.34 1.87
C LEU A 266 -15.65 13.69 1.68
N ARG A 267 -15.93 14.61 2.59
CA ARG A 267 -15.29 15.93 2.68
C ARG A 267 -15.41 16.78 1.41
N ALA A 268 -16.43 16.56 0.61
CA ALA A 268 -16.63 17.40 -0.59
C ALA A 268 -17.09 18.81 -0.20
N PRO A 269 -16.62 19.87 -0.90
CA PRO A 269 -16.96 21.26 -0.57
C PRO A 269 -18.42 21.60 -0.85
N SER A 270 -19.07 20.88 -1.77
CA SER A 270 -20.49 21.05 -2.08
C SER A 270 -21.16 19.71 -2.40
N ARG A 271 -22.49 19.71 -2.38
CA ARG A 271 -23.30 18.56 -2.78
C ARG A 271 -23.07 18.21 -4.25
N GLU A 272 -22.96 19.22 -5.08
CA GLU A 272 -22.71 19.10 -6.52
C GLU A 272 -21.35 18.43 -6.79
N ALA A 273 -20.30 18.86 -6.07
CA ALA A 273 -18.97 18.25 -6.14
C ALA A 273 -19.00 16.77 -5.71
N ALA A 274 -19.71 16.44 -4.63
CA ALA A 274 -19.86 15.05 -4.19
C ALA A 274 -20.55 14.18 -5.23
N LEU A 275 -21.66 14.65 -5.80
CA LEU A 275 -22.42 13.94 -6.85
C LEU A 275 -21.64 13.83 -8.16
N GLY A 276 -20.92 14.89 -8.54
CA GLY A 276 -20.06 14.90 -9.72
C GLY A 276 -18.96 13.85 -9.63
N LEU A 277 -18.31 13.71 -8.48
CA LEU A 277 -17.27 12.71 -8.26
C LEU A 277 -17.83 11.28 -8.28
N LEU A 278 -19.04 11.05 -7.72
CA LEU A 278 -19.71 9.76 -7.85
C LEU A 278 -20.07 9.43 -9.30
N ALA A 279 -20.52 10.44 -10.10
CA ALA A 279 -20.81 10.25 -11.52
C ALA A 279 -19.54 9.88 -12.31
N ALA A 280 -18.41 10.53 -12.01
CA ALA A 280 -17.11 10.17 -12.58
C ALA A 280 -16.69 8.73 -12.22
N ALA A 281 -16.91 8.30 -10.99
CA ALA A 281 -16.64 6.92 -10.56
C ALA A 281 -17.51 5.88 -11.28
N LYS A 282 -18.75 6.23 -11.62
CA LYS A 282 -19.65 5.37 -12.44
C LYS A 282 -19.22 5.30 -13.89
N GLY A 283 -18.77 6.41 -14.46
CA GLY A 283 -18.32 6.50 -15.87
C GLY A 283 -16.93 5.91 -16.11
N GLY A 284 -16.12 5.74 -15.09
CA GLY A 284 -14.79 5.10 -15.14
C GLY A 284 -14.82 3.57 -15.16
N ALA A 285 -15.98 2.95 -15.41
CA ALA A 285 -16.04 1.54 -15.76
C ALA A 285 -15.50 1.36 -17.19
N PRO A 286 -14.62 0.35 -17.46
CA PRO A 286 -14.13 0.04 -18.79
C PRO A 286 -15.26 -0.35 -19.72
#